data_d5724d6b3f7511a0eee1ab080b950acc
#
_entry.id   d5724d6b3f7511a0eee1ab080b950acc
#
_cell.length_a   1.000
_cell.length_b   1.000
_cell.length_c   1.000
_cell.angle_alpha   90.00
_cell.angle_beta   90.00
_cell.angle_gamma   90.00
#
_symmetry.space_group_name_H-M   'P 1'
#
loop_
_entity.id
_entity.type
_entity.pdbx_description
1 polymer ?
#
loop_
_entity_poly.entity_id
_entity_poly.type
_entity_poly.pdbx_seq_one_letter_code
_entity_poly.pdbx_strand_id
1 'polypeptide(L)' 'VTTRLIVEAALSLNAVRVVLSHNHVSGLAFPSEDDIATTYSLQGILGQVGVTLCDHLVFVDDDMVSLRDSGFYKTEEA' A
#
# COMPACT_ATOMS: atom_id res chain seq x y z
N VAL A 1 -0.38 -2.15 11.65
CA VAL A 1 0.92 -1.68 11.15
C VAL A 1 0.87 -0.18 10.96
N THR A 2 1.82 0.52 11.52
CA THR A 2 1.86 1.97 11.44
C THR A 2 2.76 2.42 10.30
N THR A 3 2.49 3.63 9.80
CA THR A 3 3.32 4.26 8.77
C THR A 3 4.79 4.26 9.18
N ARG A 4 5.06 4.58 10.44
CA ARG A 4 6.44 4.64 10.94
C ARG A 4 7.16 3.30 10.79
N LEU A 5 6.50 2.19 11.16
CA LEU A 5 7.11 0.88 11.08
C LEU A 5 7.42 0.49 9.63
N ILE A 6 6.53 0.85 8.71
CA ILE A 6 6.75 0.57 7.29
C ILE A 6 7.96 1.35 6.78
N VAL A 7 8.04 2.63 7.11
CA VAL A 7 9.15 3.48 6.68
C VAL A 7 10.46 2.98 7.29
N GLU A 8 10.46 2.67 8.59
CA GLU A 8 11.66 2.16 9.26
C GLU A 8 12.14 0.86 8.64
N ALA A 9 11.21 -0.06 8.34
CA ALA A 9 11.56 -1.32 7.71
C ALA A 9 12.15 -1.10 6.31
N ALA A 10 11.53 -0.25 5.53
CA ALA A 10 12.01 0.05 4.18
C ALA A 10 13.42 0.62 4.19
N LEU A 11 13.67 1.56 5.11
CA LEU A 11 14.99 2.17 5.21
C LEU A 11 16.04 1.20 5.71
N SER A 12 15.73 0.40 6.73
CA SER A 12 16.69 -0.54 7.29
C SER A 12 17.03 -1.66 6.32
N LEU A 13 16.13 -2.01 5.42
CA LEU A 13 16.37 -3.02 4.39
C LEU A 13 16.93 -2.43 3.11
N ASN A 14 17.14 -1.12 3.06
CA ASN A 14 17.53 -0.41 1.84
C ASN A 14 16.60 -0.71 0.67
N ALA A 15 15.31 -0.80 0.96
CA ALA A 15 14.32 -1.10 -0.08
C ALA A 15 14.16 0.08 -1.01
N VAL A 16 14.02 -0.20 -2.30
CA VAL A 16 13.71 0.81 -3.31
C VAL A 16 12.23 0.73 -3.68
N ARG A 17 11.65 -0.46 -3.50
CA ARG A 17 10.24 -0.73 -3.79
C ARG A 17 9.61 -1.50 -2.65
N VAL A 18 8.34 -1.20 -2.40
CA VAL A 18 7.58 -1.83 -1.33
C VAL A 18 6.22 -2.23 -1.88
N VAL A 19 5.75 -3.40 -1.48
CA VAL A 19 4.37 -3.84 -1.72
C VAL A 19 3.78 -4.13 -0.35
N LEU A 20 2.62 -3.55 -0.09
CA LEU A 20 1.88 -3.83 1.14
C LEU A 20 0.82 -4.88 0.87
N SER A 21 0.53 -5.67 1.88
CA SER A 21 -0.59 -6.59 1.80
C SER A 21 -1.24 -6.69 3.16
N HIS A 22 -2.55 -6.86 3.19
CA HIS A 22 -3.24 -7.15 4.44
C HIS A 22 -4.49 -7.97 4.16
N ASN A 23 -4.94 -8.66 5.20
CA ASN A 23 -6.12 -9.49 5.13
C ASN A 23 -7.30 -8.77 5.76
N HIS A 24 -8.47 -8.81 5.07
CA HIS A 24 -9.73 -8.41 5.67
C HIS A 24 -10.35 -9.62 6.35
N VAL A 25 -10.95 -9.40 7.51
CA VAL A 25 -11.48 -10.48 8.31
C VAL A 25 -12.70 -11.13 7.70
N SER A 26 -13.52 -10.34 7.01
CA SER A 26 -14.75 -10.83 6.40
C SER A 26 -15.24 -9.84 5.36
N GLY A 27 -16.20 -10.30 4.54
CA GLY A 27 -16.85 -9.47 3.57
C GLY A 27 -16.15 -9.49 2.23
N LEU A 28 -16.14 -8.37 1.55
CA LEU A 28 -15.55 -8.24 0.23
C LEU A 28 -14.08 -7.85 0.33
N ALA A 29 -13.28 -8.32 -0.61
CA ALA A 29 -11.87 -7.93 -0.72
C ALA A 29 -11.75 -6.52 -1.30
N PHE A 30 -12.62 -5.63 -0.88
CA PHE A 30 -12.65 -4.26 -1.38
C PHE A 30 -11.97 -3.35 -0.37
N PRO A 31 -11.10 -2.45 -0.80
CA PRO A 31 -10.39 -1.58 0.14
C PRO A 31 -11.37 -0.60 0.79
N SER A 32 -11.18 -0.37 2.08
CA SER A 32 -11.93 0.65 2.80
C SER A 32 -11.40 2.03 2.45
N GLU A 33 -12.16 3.07 2.80
CA GLU A 33 -11.69 4.45 2.62
C GLU A 33 -10.40 4.68 3.39
N ASP A 34 -10.27 4.09 4.58
CA ASP A 34 -9.05 4.19 5.37
C ASP A 34 -7.88 3.53 4.66
N ASP A 35 -8.10 2.39 4.02
CA ASP A 35 -7.04 1.72 3.24
C ASP A 35 -6.55 2.61 2.12
N ILE A 36 -7.47 3.26 1.42
CA ILE A 36 -7.13 4.11 0.29
C ILE A 36 -6.38 5.35 0.78
N ALA A 37 -6.87 6.00 1.82
CA ALA A 37 -6.24 7.19 2.37
C ALA A 37 -4.84 6.88 2.90
N THR A 38 -4.70 5.76 3.61
CA THR A 38 -3.41 5.33 4.14
C THR A 38 -2.42 5.06 3.00
N THR A 39 -2.90 4.44 1.93
CA THR A 39 -2.07 4.12 0.77
C THR A 39 -1.55 5.39 0.11
N TYR A 40 -2.41 6.39 -0.10
CA TYR A 40 -1.99 7.66 -0.67
C TYR A 40 -0.96 8.36 0.23
N SER A 41 -1.21 8.37 1.53
CA SER A 41 -0.30 8.99 2.49
C SER A 41 1.06 8.30 2.48
N LEU A 42 1.07 6.97 2.52
CA LEU A 42 2.31 6.20 2.47
C LEU A 42 3.06 6.37 1.17
N GLN A 43 2.35 6.42 0.06
CA GLN A 43 2.95 6.63 -1.24
C GLN A 43 3.77 7.92 -1.26
N GLY A 44 3.19 9.00 -0.71
CA GLY A 44 3.87 10.29 -0.63
C GLY A 44 5.06 10.27 0.31
N ILE A 45 4.89 9.68 1.51
CA ILE A 45 5.94 9.64 2.51
C ILE A 45 7.13 8.80 2.04
N LEU A 46 6.87 7.61 1.52
CA LEU A 46 7.92 6.74 1.01
C LEU A 46 8.63 7.38 -0.19
N GLY A 47 7.88 8.06 -1.04
CA GLY A 47 8.46 8.77 -2.18
C GLY A 47 9.47 9.82 -1.76
N GLN A 48 9.26 10.47 -0.62
CA GLN A 48 10.17 11.49 -0.12
C GLN A 48 11.51 10.91 0.31
N VAL A 49 11.56 9.63 0.64
CA VAL A 49 12.81 8.97 1.03
C VAL A 49 13.32 8.03 -0.07
N GLY A 50 12.84 8.20 -1.29
CA GLY A 50 13.33 7.45 -2.43
C GLY A 50 12.78 6.04 -2.54
N VAL A 51 11.64 5.75 -1.92
CA VAL A 51 11.03 4.42 -1.95
C VAL A 51 9.71 4.50 -2.70
N THR A 52 9.50 3.59 -3.63
CA THR A 52 8.25 3.51 -4.39
C THR A 52 7.32 2.48 -3.77
N LEU A 53 6.12 2.91 -3.40
CA LEU A 53 5.07 1.98 -3.00
C LEU A 53 4.42 1.46 -4.27
N CYS A 54 4.71 0.22 -4.63
CA CYS A 54 4.28 -0.34 -5.91
C CYS A 54 2.82 -0.74 -5.91
N ASP A 55 2.32 -1.27 -4.82
CA ASP A 55 0.93 -1.70 -4.73
C ASP A 55 0.54 -1.92 -3.28
N HIS A 56 -0.76 -2.04 -3.08
CA HIS A 56 -1.35 -2.43 -1.81
C HIS A 56 -2.39 -3.50 -2.13
N LEU A 57 -2.17 -4.70 -1.65
CA LEU A 57 -3.02 -5.85 -1.94
C LEU A 57 -3.90 -6.16 -0.74
N VAL A 58 -5.19 -6.32 -0.99
CA VAL A 58 -6.16 -6.66 0.05
C VAL A 58 -6.67 -8.06 -0.22
N PHE A 59 -6.56 -8.94 0.76
CA PHE A 59 -6.96 -10.33 0.64
C PHE A 59 -8.14 -10.62 1.54
N VAL A 60 -9.10 -11.38 1.02
CA VAL A 60 -10.15 -11.98 1.83
C VAL A 60 -10.47 -13.33 1.20
N ASP A 61 -10.33 -14.40 1.98
CA ASP A 61 -10.50 -15.77 1.51
C ASP A 61 -9.66 -16.02 0.24
N ASP A 62 -10.29 -16.38 -0.87
CA ASP A 62 -9.58 -16.62 -2.12
C ASP A 62 -9.54 -15.39 -3.03
N ASP A 63 -10.07 -14.27 -2.55
CA ASP A 63 -10.10 -13.04 -3.33
C ASP A 63 -8.94 -12.14 -3.01
N MET A 64 -8.53 -11.34 -4.00
CA MET A 64 -7.48 -10.36 -3.83
C MET A 64 -7.79 -9.15 -4.69
N VAL A 65 -7.64 -7.96 -4.11
CA VAL A 65 -7.80 -6.70 -4.83
C VAL A 65 -6.48 -5.93 -4.77
N SER A 66 -6.01 -5.53 -5.94
CA SER A 66 -4.87 -4.62 -6.05
C SER A 66 -5.40 -3.20 -6.12
N LEU A 67 -4.97 -2.34 -5.21
CA LEU A 67 -5.40 -0.95 -5.23
C LEU A 67 -4.95 -0.25 -6.50
N ARG A 68 -3.77 -0.59 -6.97
CA ARG A 68 -3.24 -0.02 -8.20
C ARG A 68 -4.07 -0.39 -9.41
N ASP A 69 -4.36 -1.68 -9.57
CA ASP A 69 -5.13 -2.17 -10.72
C ASP A 69 -6.57 -1.71 -10.67
N SER A 70 -7.09 -1.46 -9.47
CA SER A 70 -8.48 -1.02 -9.29
C SER A 70 -8.66 0.49 -9.43
N GLY A 71 -7.59 1.22 -9.67
CA GLY A 71 -7.68 2.68 -9.83
C GLY A 71 -7.68 3.46 -8.51
N PHE A 72 -7.42 2.80 -7.39
CA PHE A 72 -7.34 3.45 -6.08
C PHE A 72 -5.91 3.83 -5.72
N TYR A 73 -5.04 3.84 -6.70
CA TYR A 73 -3.63 4.13 -6.49
C TYR A 73 -3.29 5.41 -7.26
N LYS A 74 -2.61 6.33 -6.58
CA LYS A 74 -2.24 7.57 -7.21
C LYS A 74 -1.06 7.31 -8.14
N THR A 75 -1.28 7.48 -9.45
CA THR A 75 -0.20 7.31 -10.42
C THR A 75 0.53 8.61 -10.61
N GLU A 76 1.84 8.49 -10.86
CA GLU A 76 2.63 9.64 -11.26
C GLU A 76 2.45 9.84 -12.74
N GLU A 77 1.99 11.02 -13.10
CA GLU A 77 1.91 11.39 -14.50
C GLU A 77 3.27 11.86 -14.95
N ALA A 78 3.76 11.24 -15.96
CA ALA A 78 5.04 11.66 -16.53
C ALA A 78 4.85 12.96 -17.33
#